data_ed4e88c745cb67370e7863d967dbc97b
#
_entry.id   ed4e88c745cb67370e7863d967dbc97b
#
_cell.length_a   1.000
_cell.length_b   1.000
_cell.length_c   1.000
_cell.angle_alpha   90.00
_cell.angle_beta   90.00
_cell.angle_gamma   90.00
#
_symmetry.space_group_name_H-M   'P 1'
#
loop_
_entity.id
_entity.type
_entity.pdbx_description
1 polymer ?
#
loop_
_entity_poly.entity_id
_entity_poly.type
_entity_poly.pdbx_seq_one_letter_code
_entity_poly.pdbx_strand_id
1 'polypeptide(L)'
;MGKFRRLLRLVHILADSAEGLTLDEMAEELEVNRRTAERMRDVIAEAFVLEEIADDRRKRFRIPDGLRRAYTRPNAAEVAALQTEVATLTRKGAAHAPQLENLLGKVKAALDDREKRRIDPDLDALARLQRGMRVAGPAVNVAPETIATIQGAILAGVCLEFDYRAEGADAPRWRRVVPYGLMDGGVPYLVGKMPGREDPPTFFRLDRMSDLRASNQLGCAPDDWDLDAWLAQSFGVWREDAHDIVLEVAPTSANRARGWSFHPAQELEEGEGGALLVRFRSGGLREIAEHLFTWGGEVAIVAPEQLREVMREKLEAVKSTLKDVRPEMSQEPVRGVS
;
A
#
# COMPACT_ATOMS: atom_id res chain seq x y z
N MET A 1 33.09 30.06 -10.41
CA MET A 1 32.19 28.89 -10.18
C MET A 1 31.58 29.00 -8.79
N GLY A 2 30.25 28.79 -8.59
CA GLY A 2 29.61 28.93 -7.30
C GLY A 2 30.04 27.83 -6.31
N LYS A 3 30.05 28.12 -5.00
CA LYS A 3 30.50 27.21 -3.93
C LYS A 3 29.79 25.85 -3.98
N PHE A 4 28.49 25.82 -4.25
CA PHE A 4 27.67 24.61 -4.38
C PHE A 4 28.10 23.71 -5.56
N ARG A 5 28.41 24.34 -6.71
CA ARG A 5 28.83 23.60 -7.91
C ARG A 5 30.21 22.95 -7.72
N ARG A 6 31.10 23.57 -6.95
CA ARG A 6 32.40 22.99 -6.58
C ARG A 6 32.25 21.81 -5.63
N LEU A 7 31.34 21.88 -4.64
CA LEU A 7 31.05 20.75 -3.76
C LEU A 7 30.51 19.53 -4.53
N LEU A 8 29.56 19.72 -5.43
CA LEU A 8 29.03 18.63 -6.26
C LEU A 8 30.14 18.04 -7.15
N ARG A 9 30.97 18.87 -7.77
CA ARG A 9 32.10 18.40 -8.58
C ARG A 9 33.09 17.58 -7.74
N LEU A 10 33.41 18.01 -6.52
CA LEU A 10 34.30 17.28 -5.63
C LEU A 10 33.71 15.91 -5.23
N VAL A 11 32.42 15.83 -4.94
CA VAL A 11 31.74 14.54 -4.66
C VAL A 11 31.86 13.59 -5.84
N HIS A 12 31.65 14.05 -7.08
CA HIS A 12 31.78 13.22 -8.27
C HIS A 12 33.23 12.73 -8.46
N ILE A 13 34.23 13.61 -8.35
CA ILE A 13 35.61 13.25 -8.54
C ILE A 13 36.10 12.24 -7.48
N LEU A 14 35.70 12.44 -6.20
CA LEU A 14 36.01 11.50 -5.12
C LEU A 14 35.33 10.14 -5.27
N ALA A 15 34.18 10.10 -5.92
CA ALA A 15 33.45 8.87 -6.17
C ALA A 15 33.97 8.10 -7.41
N ASP A 16 34.47 8.83 -8.39
CA ASP A 16 34.98 8.24 -9.64
C ASP A 16 36.47 7.82 -9.55
N SER A 17 37.20 8.34 -8.55
CA SER A 17 38.59 8.02 -8.35
C SER A 17 38.80 6.71 -7.59
N ALA A 18 39.36 5.69 -8.25
CA ALA A 18 39.69 4.41 -7.61
C ALA A 18 40.81 4.53 -6.57
N GLU A 19 41.80 5.41 -6.82
CA GLU A 19 42.95 5.64 -5.95
C GLU A 19 42.72 6.74 -4.89
N GLY A 20 41.65 7.50 -5.04
CA GLY A 20 41.39 8.68 -4.23
C GLY A 20 42.24 9.89 -4.64
N LEU A 21 41.94 11.07 -4.06
CA LEU A 21 42.68 12.31 -4.30
C LEU A 21 43.30 12.83 -3.01
N THR A 22 44.51 13.41 -3.15
CA THR A 22 45.13 14.21 -2.10
C THR A 22 44.48 15.59 -2.01
N LEU A 23 44.67 16.30 -0.91
CA LEU A 23 44.16 17.68 -0.76
C LEU A 23 44.75 18.64 -1.83
N ASP A 24 45.95 18.40 -2.30
CA ASP A 24 46.60 19.22 -3.34
C ASP A 24 45.95 18.98 -4.71
N GLU A 25 45.69 17.71 -5.07
CA GLU A 25 44.94 17.34 -6.28
C GLU A 25 43.50 17.86 -6.25
N MET A 26 42.82 17.79 -5.11
CA MET A 26 41.49 18.38 -4.96
C MET A 26 41.49 19.90 -5.15
N ALA A 27 42.52 20.58 -4.63
CA ALA A 27 42.69 22.02 -4.77
C ALA A 27 42.89 22.42 -6.23
N GLU A 28 43.70 21.67 -6.96
CA GLU A 28 43.97 21.85 -8.39
C GLU A 28 42.73 21.62 -9.24
N GLU A 29 42.02 20.48 -9.04
CA GLU A 29 40.83 20.11 -9.78
C GLU A 29 39.66 21.11 -9.61
N LEU A 30 39.57 21.75 -8.45
CA LEU A 30 38.50 22.71 -8.12
C LEU A 30 38.91 24.16 -8.34
N GLU A 31 40.17 24.40 -8.74
CA GLU A 31 40.76 25.76 -8.89
C GLU A 31 40.59 26.58 -7.58
N VAL A 32 40.97 25.98 -6.46
CA VAL A 32 40.88 26.61 -5.13
C VAL A 32 42.19 26.42 -4.37
N ASN A 33 42.38 27.15 -3.27
CA ASN A 33 43.50 26.89 -2.39
C ASN A 33 43.28 25.64 -1.52
N ARG A 34 44.37 25.01 -1.06
CA ARG A 34 44.36 23.79 -0.25
C ARG A 34 43.43 23.87 0.99
N ARG A 35 43.43 25.03 1.69
CA ARG A 35 42.56 25.24 2.87
C ARG A 35 41.07 25.20 2.50
N THR A 36 40.71 25.69 1.33
CA THR A 36 39.35 25.60 0.81
C THR A 36 38.99 24.19 0.44
N ALA A 37 39.88 23.44 -0.20
CA ALA A 37 39.69 22.03 -0.52
C ALA A 37 39.51 21.19 0.76
N GLU A 38 40.32 21.44 1.80
CA GLU A 38 40.17 20.81 3.11
C GLU A 38 38.82 21.03 3.75
N ARG A 39 38.35 22.29 3.80
CA ARG A 39 37.00 22.59 4.31
C ARG A 39 35.90 21.97 3.48
N MET A 40 36.05 21.85 2.17
CA MET A 40 35.07 21.19 1.30
C MET A 40 35.06 19.68 1.54
N ARG A 41 36.23 19.05 1.72
CA ARG A 41 36.34 17.65 2.11
C ARG A 41 35.62 17.39 3.46
N ASP A 42 35.82 18.28 4.46
CA ASP A 42 35.18 18.14 5.77
C ASP A 42 33.64 18.20 5.65
N VAL A 43 33.11 19.13 4.85
CA VAL A 43 31.67 19.19 4.57
C VAL A 43 31.16 17.91 3.88
N ILE A 44 31.95 17.35 2.96
CA ILE A 44 31.59 16.09 2.30
C ILE A 44 31.65 14.93 3.30
N ALA A 45 32.61 14.90 4.21
CA ALA A 45 32.76 13.88 5.24
C ALA A 45 31.57 13.84 6.25
N GLU A 46 30.82 14.96 6.39
CA GLU A 46 29.58 15.00 7.17
C GLU A 46 28.44 14.23 6.48
N ALA A 47 28.41 14.22 5.14
CA ALA A 47 27.33 13.65 4.34
C ALA A 47 27.69 12.28 3.74
N PHE A 48 28.98 12.01 3.50
CA PHE A 48 29.46 10.80 2.84
C PHE A 48 30.55 10.14 3.66
N VAL A 49 30.63 8.80 3.57
CA VAL A 49 31.76 8.05 4.12
C VAL A 49 32.97 8.29 3.22
N LEU A 50 33.98 8.97 3.74
CA LEU A 50 35.26 9.13 3.08
C LEU A 50 36.25 8.06 3.60
N GLU A 51 36.84 7.29 2.69
CA GLU A 51 37.95 6.39 3.00
C GLU A 51 39.26 7.17 2.89
N GLU A 52 40.09 7.07 3.94
CA GLU A 52 41.45 7.63 3.94
C GLU A 52 42.42 6.52 3.57
N ILE A 53 43.17 6.71 2.51
CA ILE A 53 44.19 5.80 2.04
C ILE A 53 45.54 6.46 2.31
N ALA A 54 46.45 5.76 3.01
CA ALA A 54 47.80 6.24 3.23
C ALA A 54 48.61 6.18 1.93
N ASP A 55 49.24 7.32 1.56
CA ASP A 55 50.11 7.46 0.40
C ASP A 55 51.42 8.12 0.85
N ASP A 56 52.38 7.34 1.29
CA ASP A 56 53.65 7.74 1.92
C ASP A 56 53.46 8.78 3.06
N ARG A 57 53.77 10.05 2.80
CA ARG A 57 53.61 11.18 3.73
C ARG A 57 52.30 11.93 3.55
N ARG A 58 51.40 11.47 2.61
CA ARG A 58 50.15 12.12 2.25
C ARG A 58 49.00 11.18 2.52
N LYS A 59 47.79 11.74 2.56
CA LYS A 59 46.53 11.00 2.63
C LYS A 59 45.75 11.23 1.35
N ARG A 60 45.21 10.16 0.77
CA ARG A 60 44.26 10.20 -0.31
C ARG A 60 42.85 9.95 0.25
N PHE A 61 41.87 10.60 -0.30
CA PHE A 61 40.47 10.50 0.11
C PHE A 61 39.65 10.03 -1.09
N ARG A 62 38.75 9.07 -0.85
CA ARG A 62 37.76 8.64 -1.85
C ARG A 62 36.44 8.33 -1.22
N ILE A 63 35.38 8.35 -2.01
CA ILE A 63 34.08 7.79 -1.63
C ILE A 63 34.09 6.33 -2.08
N PRO A 64 34.16 5.34 -1.16
CA PRO A 64 34.23 3.92 -1.51
C PRO A 64 32.96 3.50 -2.24
N ASP A 65 33.12 2.64 -3.28
CA ASP A 65 32.02 2.09 -4.08
C ASP A 65 31.17 3.13 -4.86
N GLY A 66 31.69 4.37 -5.02
CA GLY A 66 31.09 5.40 -5.86
C GLY A 66 29.79 6.00 -5.30
N LEU A 67 29.19 6.92 -6.03
CA LEU A 67 27.95 7.59 -5.65
C LEU A 67 26.76 6.65 -5.50
N ARG A 68 26.73 5.53 -6.22
CA ARG A 68 25.63 4.57 -6.15
C ARG A 68 25.38 4.09 -4.72
N ARG A 69 26.43 3.75 -3.97
CA ARG A 69 26.29 3.23 -2.61
C ARG A 69 25.90 4.33 -1.61
N ALA A 70 26.37 5.55 -1.81
CA ALA A 70 26.03 6.68 -0.95
C ALA A 70 24.57 7.12 -1.08
N TYR A 71 23.99 7.03 -2.31
CA TYR A 71 22.58 7.36 -2.57
C TYR A 71 21.61 6.19 -2.36
N THR A 72 22.10 4.95 -2.28
CA THR A 72 21.24 3.76 -2.13
C THR A 72 21.19 3.22 -0.70
N ARG A 73 21.89 3.83 0.25
CA ARG A 73 21.82 3.42 1.67
C ARG A 73 20.57 3.99 2.32
N PRO A 74 19.72 3.12 2.86
CA PRO A 74 18.54 3.60 3.56
C PRO A 74 18.93 4.29 4.88
N ASN A 75 18.26 5.38 5.19
CA ASN A 75 18.39 6.08 6.46
C ASN A 75 17.50 5.44 7.55
N ALA A 76 17.68 5.87 8.81
CA ALA A 76 16.92 5.33 9.95
C ALA A 76 15.40 5.47 9.78
N ALA A 77 14.94 6.61 9.25
CA ALA A 77 13.52 6.86 9.07
C ALA A 77 12.91 5.95 8.00
N GLU A 78 13.63 5.68 6.91
CA GLU A 78 13.19 4.77 5.85
C GLU A 78 13.12 3.31 6.36
N VAL A 79 14.13 2.87 7.12
CA VAL A 79 14.11 1.53 7.73
C VAL A 79 12.98 1.40 8.75
N ALA A 80 12.74 2.42 9.57
CA ALA A 80 11.66 2.44 10.55
C ALA A 80 10.29 2.42 9.87
N ALA A 81 10.08 3.20 8.81
CA ALA A 81 8.85 3.21 8.04
C ALA A 81 8.56 1.83 7.43
N LEU A 82 9.56 1.22 6.78
CA LEU A 82 9.43 -0.12 6.22
C LEU A 82 9.15 -1.17 7.30
N GLN A 83 9.82 -1.10 8.45
CA GLN A 83 9.60 -2.01 9.58
C GLN A 83 8.19 -1.89 10.15
N THR A 84 7.68 -0.67 10.29
CA THR A 84 6.33 -0.40 10.78
C THR A 84 5.28 -0.96 9.83
N GLU A 85 5.47 -0.77 8.51
CA GLU A 85 4.57 -1.29 7.50
C GLU A 85 4.58 -2.82 7.46
N VAL A 86 5.76 -3.44 7.45
CA VAL A 86 5.90 -4.92 7.54
C VAL A 86 5.16 -5.46 8.75
N ALA A 87 5.39 -4.89 9.94
CA ALA A 87 4.71 -5.32 11.15
C ALA A 87 3.19 -5.13 11.10
N THR A 88 2.72 -4.10 10.41
CA THR A 88 1.28 -3.83 10.22
C THR A 88 0.66 -4.85 9.28
N LEU A 89 1.29 -5.12 8.13
CA LEU A 89 0.82 -6.08 7.14
C LEU A 89 0.87 -7.52 7.67
N THR A 90 1.90 -7.89 8.43
CA THR A 90 2.00 -9.20 9.09
C THR A 90 0.84 -9.40 10.08
N ARG A 91 0.51 -8.37 10.88
CA ARG A 91 -0.64 -8.44 11.81
C ARG A 91 -1.98 -8.52 11.10
N LYS A 92 -2.10 -7.89 9.92
CA LYS A 92 -3.31 -7.97 9.08
C LYS A 92 -3.42 -9.30 8.34
N GLY A 93 -2.37 -10.12 8.34
CA GLY A 93 -2.33 -11.36 7.54
C GLY A 93 -2.25 -11.11 6.05
N ALA A 94 -1.65 -9.97 5.63
CA ALA A 94 -1.53 -9.64 4.22
C ALA A 94 -0.62 -10.65 3.51
N ALA A 95 -1.06 -11.16 2.37
CA ALA A 95 -0.39 -12.26 1.66
C ALA A 95 1.03 -11.90 1.18
N HIS A 96 1.33 -10.62 0.97
CA HIS A 96 2.67 -10.14 0.57
C HIS A 96 3.57 -9.73 1.74
N ALA A 97 3.11 -9.84 2.99
CA ALA A 97 3.92 -9.51 4.17
C ALA A 97 5.26 -10.27 4.23
N PRO A 98 5.35 -11.58 3.90
CA PRO A 98 6.62 -12.30 3.90
C PRO A 98 7.65 -11.76 2.91
N GLN A 99 7.22 -11.27 1.75
CA GLN A 99 8.12 -10.69 0.75
C GLN A 99 8.72 -9.37 1.25
N LEU A 100 7.91 -8.54 1.90
CA LEU A 100 8.37 -7.29 2.51
C LEU A 100 9.26 -7.54 3.74
N GLU A 101 8.98 -8.57 4.53
CA GLU A 101 9.85 -8.98 5.64
C GLU A 101 11.23 -9.43 5.14
N ASN A 102 11.26 -10.21 4.04
CA ASN A 102 12.50 -10.58 3.38
C ASN A 102 13.26 -9.35 2.84
N LEU A 103 12.55 -8.40 2.20
CA LEU A 103 13.15 -7.15 1.76
C LEU A 103 13.74 -6.35 2.93
N LEU A 104 13.00 -6.21 4.03
CA LEU A 104 13.48 -5.55 5.25
C LEU A 104 14.75 -6.24 5.79
N GLY A 105 14.78 -7.57 5.78
CA GLY A 105 15.97 -8.36 6.13
C GLY A 105 17.18 -8.02 5.26
N LYS A 106 17.00 -7.93 3.94
CA LYS A 106 18.05 -7.55 2.98
C LYS A 106 18.53 -6.11 3.21
N VAL A 107 17.58 -5.17 3.43
CA VAL A 107 17.90 -3.78 3.73
C VAL A 107 18.72 -3.66 5.01
N LYS A 108 18.30 -4.34 6.09
CA LYS A 108 19.07 -4.37 7.36
C LYS A 108 20.44 -5.04 7.21
N ALA A 109 20.56 -6.09 6.39
CA ALA A 109 21.82 -6.76 6.12
C ALA A 109 22.81 -5.87 5.35
N ALA A 110 22.31 -4.97 4.51
CA ALA A 110 23.13 -4.04 3.73
C ALA A 110 23.69 -2.87 4.57
N LEU A 111 23.17 -2.65 5.78
CA LEU A 111 23.69 -1.64 6.71
C LEU A 111 24.99 -2.17 7.36
N ASP A 112 25.97 -1.28 7.51
CA ASP A 112 27.18 -1.60 8.26
C ASP A 112 26.92 -1.62 9.79
N ASP A 113 27.86 -2.17 10.58
CA ASP A 113 27.71 -2.34 12.02
C ASP A 113 27.62 -1.00 12.79
N ARG A 114 28.17 0.08 12.25
CA ARG A 114 28.08 1.42 12.84
C ARG A 114 26.68 2.00 12.60
N GLU A 115 26.15 1.83 11.40
CA GLU A 115 24.80 2.25 11.05
C GLU A 115 23.75 1.47 11.86
N LYS A 116 23.91 0.14 11.96
CA LYS A 116 23.04 -0.70 12.80
C LYS A 116 22.99 -0.20 14.24
N ARG A 117 24.16 -0.03 14.87
CA ARG A 117 24.24 0.48 16.25
C ARG A 117 23.63 1.86 16.46
N ARG A 118 23.63 2.70 15.42
CA ARG A 118 23.03 4.04 15.45
C ARG A 118 21.51 3.99 15.32
N ILE A 119 20.98 3.05 14.55
CA ILE A 119 19.56 2.94 14.18
C ILE A 119 18.79 2.04 15.16
N ASP A 120 19.39 0.97 15.66
CA ASP A 120 18.73 -0.04 16.49
C ASP A 120 17.98 0.53 17.71
N PRO A 121 18.52 1.47 18.51
CA PRO A 121 17.78 2.04 19.64
C PRO A 121 16.50 2.77 19.22
N ASP A 122 16.55 3.50 18.10
CA ASP A 122 15.40 4.23 17.57
C ASP A 122 14.36 3.27 16.99
N LEU A 123 14.80 2.22 16.29
CA LEU A 123 13.92 1.17 15.77
C LEU A 123 13.21 0.42 16.89
N ASP A 124 13.91 0.09 17.96
CA ASP A 124 13.34 -0.58 19.12
C ASP A 124 12.33 0.30 19.87
N ALA A 125 12.61 1.61 19.98
CA ALA A 125 11.67 2.57 20.57
C ALA A 125 10.41 2.71 19.71
N LEU A 126 10.55 2.86 18.41
CA LEU A 126 9.43 2.94 17.46
C LEU A 126 8.63 1.63 17.45
N ALA A 127 9.28 0.48 17.43
CA ALA A 127 8.61 -0.82 17.48
C ALA A 127 7.78 -1.04 18.74
N ARG A 128 8.19 -0.47 19.89
CA ARG A 128 7.44 -0.53 21.15
C ARG A 128 6.25 0.41 21.19
N LEU A 129 6.38 1.61 20.58
CA LEU A 129 5.41 2.70 20.71
C LEU A 129 4.44 2.77 19.52
N GLN A 130 4.78 2.20 18.36
CA GLN A 130 3.94 2.19 17.18
C GLN A 130 3.22 0.86 17.04
N ARG A 131 1.88 0.90 17.08
CA ARG A 131 1.00 -0.25 16.85
C ARG A 131 -0.03 0.10 15.80
N GLY A 132 -0.16 -0.73 14.76
CA GLY A 132 -1.30 -0.66 13.86
C GLY A 132 -2.56 -1.15 14.58
N MET A 133 -3.64 -0.43 14.44
CA MET A 133 -4.94 -0.84 14.97
C MET A 133 -5.53 -1.94 14.10
N ARG A 134 -6.07 -3.00 14.71
CA ARG A 134 -6.82 -4.03 14.01
C ARG A 134 -8.27 -3.58 13.92
N VAL A 135 -8.76 -3.39 12.71
CA VAL A 135 -10.18 -3.09 12.46
C VAL A 135 -10.90 -4.42 12.29
N ALA A 136 -12.12 -4.52 12.85
CA ALA A 136 -12.97 -5.69 12.62
C ALA A 136 -13.29 -5.83 11.14
N GLY A 137 -13.21 -7.05 10.62
CA GLY A 137 -13.44 -7.34 9.20
C GLY A 137 -13.12 -8.79 8.86
N PRO A 138 -13.27 -9.19 7.61
CA PRO A 138 -12.98 -10.54 7.18
C PRO A 138 -11.55 -10.95 7.52
N ALA A 139 -11.39 -12.10 8.18
CA ALA A 139 -10.08 -12.71 8.43
C ALA A 139 -9.80 -13.69 7.28
N VAL A 140 -9.21 -13.19 6.21
CA VAL A 140 -8.85 -13.98 5.02
C VAL A 140 -7.37 -14.27 5.06
N ASN A 141 -7.01 -15.54 4.95
CA ASN A 141 -5.63 -15.98 4.81
C ASN A 141 -5.42 -16.53 3.40
N VAL A 142 -4.52 -15.92 2.65
CA VAL A 142 -4.12 -16.36 1.32
C VAL A 142 -2.66 -16.76 1.37
N ALA A 143 -2.36 -17.96 0.87
CA ALA A 143 -0.98 -18.43 0.81
C ALA A 143 -0.12 -17.51 -0.08
N PRO A 144 1.11 -17.18 0.33
CA PRO A 144 2.02 -16.34 -0.47
C PRO A 144 2.27 -16.88 -1.87
N GLU A 145 2.24 -18.21 -2.04
CA GLU A 145 2.41 -18.91 -3.31
C GLU A 145 1.28 -18.58 -4.30
N THR A 146 0.06 -18.35 -3.80
CA THR A 146 -1.09 -17.93 -4.62
C THR A 146 -0.80 -16.58 -5.28
N ILE A 147 -0.33 -15.59 -4.51
CA ILE A 147 0.04 -14.28 -5.04
C ILE A 147 1.19 -14.40 -6.05
N ALA A 148 2.23 -15.15 -5.70
CA ALA A 148 3.39 -15.34 -6.57
C ALA A 148 3.01 -16.01 -7.91
N THR A 149 2.11 -17.00 -7.88
CA THR A 149 1.59 -17.66 -9.08
C THR A 149 0.83 -16.69 -9.98
N ILE A 150 -0.05 -15.86 -9.39
CA ILE A 150 -0.80 -14.84 -10.15
C ILE A 150 0.15 -13.81 -10.77
N GLN A 151 1.07 -13.26 -9.99
CA GLN A 151 2.06 -12.29 -10.48
C GLN A 151 2.93 -12.89 -11.58
N GLY A 152 3.37 -14.14 -11.42
CA GLY A 152 4.14 -14.86 -12.43
C GLY A 152 3.36 -15.03 -13.74
N ALA A 153 2.07 -15.34 -13.68
CA ALA A 153 1.22 -15.48 -14.86
C ALA A 153 1.00 -14.13 -15.57
N ILE A 154 0.79 -13.04 -14.81
CA ILE A 154 0.69 -11.67 -15.35
C ILE A 154 1.98 -11.31 -16.12
N LEU A 155 3.14 -11.52 -15.50
CA LEU A 155 4.44 -11.20 -16.10
C LEU A 155 4.77 -12.07 -17.33
N ALA A 156 4.31 -13.33 -17.32
CA ALA A 156 4.49 -14.25 -18.43
C ALA A 156 3.47 -14.06 -19.56
N GLY A 157 2.42 -13.26 -19.36
CA GLY A 157 1.35 -13.08 -20.34
C GLY A 157 0.54 -14.36 -20.60
N VAL A 158 0.25 -15.14 -19.55
CA VAL A 158 -0.48 -16.41 -19.66
C VAL A 158 -1.74 -16.41 -18.79
N CYS A 159 -2.70 -17.26 -19.16
CA CYS A 159 -3.91 -17.49 -18.38
C CYS A 159 -3.59 -18.16 -17.04
N LEU A 160 -4.51 -18.03 -16.09
CA LEU A 160 -4.57 -18.80 -14.84
C LEU A 160 -5.64 -19.88 -14.92
N GLU A 161 -5.38 -21.02 -14.33
CA GLU A 161 -6.33 -22.12 -14.14
C GLU A 161 -6.47 -22.41 -12.66
N PHE A 162 -7.72 -22.58 -12.20
CA PHE A 162 -8.04 -22.89 -10.81
C PHE A 162 -9.45 -23.43 -10.65
N ASP A 163 -9.71 -24.10 -9.55
CA ASP A 163 -11.04 -24.42 -9.11
C ASP A 163 -11.59 -23.30 -8.20
N TYR A 164 -12.77 -22.80 -8.53
CA TYR A 164 -13.39 -21.67 -7.84
C TYR A 164 -14.71 -22.04 -7.20
N ARG A 165 -14.83 -21.81 -5.88
CA ARG A 165 -16.08 -21.97 -5.14
C ARG A 165 -16.78 -20.61 -5.00
N ALA A 166 -17.79 -20.36 -5.83
CA ALA A 166 -18.63 -19.16 -5.69
C ALA A 166 -19.43 -19.20 -4.38
N GLU A 167 -19.89 -18.05 -3.93
CA GLU A 167 -20.72 -17.95 -2.74
C GLU A 167 -22.03 -18.73 -2.94
N GLY A 168 -22.40 -19.54 -1.95
CA GLY A 168 -23.60 -20.36 -2.03
C GLY A 168 -23.52 -21.57 -2.98
N ALA A 169 -22.34 -21.82 -3.61
CA ALA A 169 -22.17 -22.98 -4.48
C ALA A 169 -21.79 -24.23 -3.67
N ASP A 170 -22.43 -25.36 -3.99
CA ASP A 170 -22.19 -26.66 -3.33
C ASP A 170 -20.78 -27.20 -3.64
N ALA A 171 -20.27 -26.96 -4.84
CA ALA A 171 -18.99 -27.48 -5.30
C ALA A 171 -18.18 -26.42 -6.07
N PRO A 172 -16.84 -26.52 -6.02
CA PRO A 172 -15.99 -25.68 -6.84
C PRO A 172 -16.17 -26.03 -8.33
N ARG A 173 -15.94 -25.04 -9.19
CA ARG A 173 -15.96 -25.19 -10.64
C ARG A 173 -14.65 -24.74 -11.23
N TRP A 174 -14.10 -25.54 -12.12
CA TRP A 174 -12.89 -25.18 -12.85
C TRP A 174 -13.07 -23.89 -13.67
N ARG A 175 -12.05 -23.05 -13.63
CA ARG A 175 -11.99 -21.76 -14.34
C ARG A 175 -10.64 -21.63 -15.05
N ARG A 176 -10.69 -21.01 -16.24
CA ARG A 176 -9.51 -20.46 -16.89
C ARG A 176 -9.78 -18.99 -17.13
N VAL A 177 -8.85 -18.13 -16.70
CA VAL A 177 -9.00 -16.67 -16.75
C VAL A 177 -7.73 -16.00 -17.24
N VAL A 178 -7.90 -14.96 -18.03
CA VAL A 178 -6.86 -13.99 -18.32
C VAL A 178 -6.78 -13.08 -17.09
N PRO A 179 -5.60 -12.92 -16.43
CA PRO A 179 -5.45 -12.00 -15.30
C PRO A 179 -5.44 -10.55 -15.80
N TYR A 180 -6.35 -9.75 -15.30
CA TYR A 180 -6.49 -8.32 -15.60
C TYR A 180 -6.00 -7.42 -14.48
N GLY A 181 -5.80 -7.96 -13.27
CA GLY A 181 -5.26 -7.26 -12.13
C GLY A 181 -5.40 -8.03 -10.82
N LEU A 182 -4.62 -7.61 -9.84
CA LEU A 182 -4.65 -8.13 -8.48
C LEU A 182 -4.98 -6.99 -7.53
N MET A 183 -6.05 -7.16 -6.75
CA MET A 183 -6.43 -6.22 -5.70
C MET A 183 -6.01 -6.74 -4.35
N ASP A 184 -5.31 -5.91 -3.61
CA ASP A 184 -4.97 -6.17 -2.21
C ASP A 184 -5.86 -5.34 -1.29
N GLY A 185 -6.27 -5.93 -0.18
CA GLY A 185 -7.19 -5.30 0.77
C GLY A 185 -7.56 -6.23 1.90
N GLY A 186 -8.65 -5.93 2.62
CA GLY A 186 -9.18 -6.80 3.67
C GLY A 186 -9.55 -8.19 3.17
N VAL A 187 -10.01 -8.28 1.93
CA VAL A 187 -10.17 -9.50 1.13
C VAL A 187 -9.44 -9.28 -0.19
N PRO A 188 -8.45 -10.09 -0.55
CA PRO A 188 -7.76 -9.97 -1.83
C PRO A 188 -8.54 -10.63 -2.97
N TYR A 189 -8.49 -9.99 -4.15
CA TYR A 189 -9.20 -10.43 -5.35
C TYR A 189 -8.28 -10.43 -6.59
N LEU A 190 -8.50 -11.42 -7.46
CA LEU A 190 -8.06 -11.40 -8.85
C LEU A 190 -9.18 -10.76 -9.68
N VAL A 191 -8.87 -9.74 -10.45
CA VAL A 191 -9.71 -9.29 -11.56
C VAL A 191 -9.32 -10.12 -12.78
N GLY A 192 -10.27 -10.83 -13.36
CA GLY A 192 -9.97 -11.73 -14.45
C GLY A 192 -11.12 -11.87 -15.45
N LYS A 193 -10.78 -12.17 -16.72
CA LYS A 193 -11.73 -12.37 -17.81
C LYS A 193 -11.61 -13.81 -18.35
N MET A 194 -12.74 -14.48 -18.53
CA MET A 194 -12.73 -15.81 -19.15
C MET A 194 -12.42 -15.70 -20.64
N PRO A 195 -11.43 -16.44 -21.17
CA PRO A 195 -11.11 -16.42 -22.60
C PRO A 195 -12.31 -16.78 -23.47
N GLY A 196 -12.47 -16.07 -24.60
CA GLY A 196 -13.53 -16.35 -25.58
C GLY A 196 -14.95 -15.94 -25.13
N ARG A 197 -15.09 -15.26 -23.98
CA ARG A 197 -16.37 -14.67 -23.58
C ARG A 197 -16.36 -13.15 -23.77
N GLU A 198 -17.50 -12.61 -24.14
CA GLU A 198 -17.70 -11.16 -24.27
C GLU A 198 -17.96 -10.47 -22.92
N ASP A 199 -18.30 -11.26 -21.88
CA ASP A 199 -18.55 -10.75 -20.54
C ASP A 199 -17.39 -9.89 -20.05
N PRO A 200 -17.66 -8.79 -19.31
CA PRO A 200 -16.62 -7.97 -18.71
C PRO A 200 -15.76 -8.76 -17.70
N PRO A 201 -14.55 -8.27 -17.37
CA PRO A 201 -13.77 -8.84 -16.28
C PRO A 201 -14.58 -8.90 -14.98
N THR A 202 -14.35 -9.92 -14.16
CA THR A 202 -15.05 -10.14 -12.90
C THR A 202 -14.06 -10.40 -11.76
N PHE A 203 -14.55 -10.32 -10.53
CA PHE A 203 -13.76 -10.52 -9.32
C PHE A 203 -13.77 -11.99 -8.89
N PHE A 204 -12.60 -12.51 -8.56
CA PHE A 204 -12.41 -13.81 -7.94
C PHE A 204 -11.69 -13.64 -6.61
N ARG A 205 -12.34 -13.98 -5.51
CA ARG A 205 -11.73 -13.99 -4.18
C ARG A 205 -10.62 -15.04 -4.12
N LEU A 206 -9.43 -14.64 -3.68
CA LEU A 206 -8.29 -15.56 -3.67
C LEU A 206 -8.45 -16.71 -2.68
N ASP A 207 -9.12 -16.48 -1.55
CA ASP A 207 -9.40 -17.51 -0.53
C ASP A 207 -10.42 -18.57 -0.97
N ARG A 208 -11.09 -18.36 -2.11
CA ARG A 208 -12.04 -19.30 -2.71
C ARG A 208 -11.47 -20.06 -3.91
N MET A 209 -10.17 -19.88 -4.17
CA MET A 209 -9.44 -20.60 -5.21
C MET A 209 -8.72 -21.81 -4.63
N SER A 210 -8.75 -22.92 -5.34
CA SER A 210 -7.91 -24.10 -5.10
C SER A 210 -7.26 -24.55 -6.41
N ASP A 211 -6.18 -25.33 -6.31
CA ASP A 211 -5.43 -25.86 -7.45
C ASP A 211 -5.00 -24.81 -8.48
N LEU A 212 -4.61 -23.61 -7.97
CA LEU A 212 -4.19 -22.50 -8.80
C LEU A 212 -2.86 -22.79 -9.49
N ARG A 213 -2.83 -22.59 -10.80
CA ARG A 213 -1.61 -22.73 -11.61
C ARG A 213 -1.63 -21.80 -12.82
N ALA A 214 -0.45 -21.44 -13.30
CA ALA A 214 -0.28 -20.80 -14.59
C ALA A 214 -0.61 -21.80 -15.71
N SER A 215 -1.35 -21.35 -16.72
CA SER A 215 -1.69 -22.14 -17.91
C SER A 215 -0.61 -22.02 -18.97
N ASN A 216 -0.60 -22.95 -19.91
CA ASN A 216 0.21 -22.83 -21.14
C ASN A 216 -0.47 -21.94 -22.20
N GLN A 217 -1.71 -21.51 -21.98
CA GLN A 217 -2.43 -20.64 -22.90
C GLN A 217 -2.05 -19.19 -22.69
N LEU A 218 -1.68 -18.51 -23.76
CA LEU A 218 -1.43 -17.06 -23.74
C LEU A 218 -2.71 -16.30 -23.39
N GLY A 219 -2.55 -15.22 -22.64
CA GLY A 219 -3.64 -14.34 -22.23
C GLY A 219 -3.12 -13.20 -21.38
N CYS A 220 -3.20 -11.97 -21.90
CA CYS A 220 -2.87 -10.74 -21.19
C CYS A 220 -4.04 -9.77 -21.26
N ALA A 221 -4.12 -8.86 -20.31
CA ALA A 221 -5.03 -7.72 -20.42
C ALA A 221 -4.63 -6.87 -21.64
N PRO A 222 -5.58 -6.17 -22.29
CA PRO A 222 -5.26 -5.23 -23.36
C PRO A 222 -4.29 -4.15 -22.89
N ASP A 223 -3.46 -3.61 -23.82
CA ASP A 223 -2.46 -2.58 -23.48
C ASP A 223 -3.11 -1.27 -22.99
N ASP A 224 -4.33 -0.99 -23.39
CA ASP A 224 -5.15 0.16 -22.97
C ASP A 224 -5.99 -0.12 -21.71
N TRP A 225 -5.83 -1.28 -21.07
CA TRP A 225 -6.54 -1.64 -19.85
C TRP A 225 -6.05 -0.80 -18.66
N ASP A 226 -6.96 -0.04 -18.08
CA ASP A 226 -6.74 0.72 -16.85
C ASP A 226 -7.56 0.10 -15.70
N LEU A 227 -6.85 -0.55 -14.77
CA LEU A 227 -7.46 -1.19 -13.60
C LEU A 227 -8.11 -0.17 -12.67
N ASP A 228 -7.46 0.98 -12.45
CA ASP A 228 -7.97 2.01 -11.55
C ASP A 228 -9.23 2.66 -12.10
N ALA A 229 -9.23 2.99 -13.41
CA ALA A 229 -10.42 3.50 -14.09
C ALA A 229 -11.57 2.48 -14.09
N TRP A 230 -11.25 1.18 -14.19
CA TRP A 230 -12.25 0.13 -14.13
C TRP A 230 -12.83 -0.04 -12.73
N LEU A 231 -11.99 0.02 -11.69
CA LEU A 231 -12.39 -0.06 -10.28
C LEU A 231 -13.23 1.16 -9.85
N ALA A 232 -12.90 2.34 -10.35
CA ALA A 232 -13.66 3.56 -10.05
C ALA A 232 -15.12 3.54 -10.54
N GLN A 233 -15.51 2.59 -11.38
CA GLN A 233 -16.90 2.42 -11.83
C GLN A 233 -17.78 1.64 -10.83
N SER A 234 -17.19 1.12 -9.74
CA SER A 234 -17.89 0.31 -8.77
C SER A 234 -17.51 0.72 -7.35
N PHE A 235 -18.46 0.62 -6.45
CA PHE A 235 -18.16 0.68 -5.02
C PHE A 235 -17.89 -0.75 -4.53
N GLY A 236 -16.66 -1.04 -4.10
CA GLY A 236 -16.27 -2.40 -3.73
C GLY A 236 -16.18 -3.36 -4.92
N VAL A 237 -16.66 -4.60 -4.73
CA VAL A 237 -16.51 -5.71 -5.70
C VAL A 237 -17.76 -6.04 -6.50
N TRP A 238 -18.89 -5.39 -6.22
CA TRP A 238 -20.15 -5.61 -6.92
C TRP A 238 -20.28 -4.66 -8.11
N ARG A 239 -20.50 -5.22 -9.29
CA ARG A 239 -20.73 -4.46 -10.51
C ARG A 239 -22.21 -4.45 -10.80
N GLU A 240 -22.79 -3.27 -10.68
CA GLU A 240 -24.14 -2.91 -11.06
C GLU A 240 -24.06 -1.70 -12.00
N ASP A 241 -25.16 -1.32 -12.60
CA ASP A 241 -25.23 -0.07 -13.36
C ASP A 241 -24.84 1.10 -12.46
N ALA A 242 -23.98 1.98 -12.99
CA ALA A 242 -23.50 3.11 -12.24
C ALA A 242 -24.58 4.19 -12.11
N HIS A 243 -24.85 4.62 -10.89
CA HIS A 243 -25.78 5.68 -10.52
C HIS A 243 -25.05 6.94 -10.08
N ASP A 244 -25.68 8.08 -10.26
CA ASP A 244 -25.20 9.34 -9.67
C ASP A 244 -25.61 9.37 -8.20
N ILE A 245 -24.64 9.23 -7.31
CA ILE A 245 -24.83 9.20 -5.87
C ILE A 245 -24.69 10.62 -5.34
N VAL A 246 -25.68 11.06 -4.57
CA VAL A 246 -25.64 12.33 -3.86
C VAL A 246 -25.99 12.06 -2.41
N LEU A 247 -25.04 12.35 -1.54
CA LEU A 247 -25.19 12.24 -0.09
C LEU A 247 -25.13 13.63 0.52
N GLU A 248 -25.96 13.87 1.53
CA GLU A 248 -25.92 15.08 2.34
C GLU A 248 -25.50 14.72 3.76
N VAL A 249 -24.36 15.25 4.17
CA VAL A 249 -23.81 15.05 5.51
C VAL A 249 -24.27 16.19 6.42
N ALA A 250 -24.81 15.83 7.58
CA ALA A 250 -25.26 16.80 8.57
C ALA A 250 -24.16 17.79 8.99
N PRO A 251 -24.47 19.05 9.30
CA PRO A 251 -23.48 20.08 9.70
C PRO A 251 -22.57 19.63 10.84
N THR A 252 -23.10 18.85 11.78
CA THR A 252 -22.37 18.29 12.93
C THR A 252 -21.24 17.37 12.52
N SER A 253 -21.37 16.69 11.38
CA SER A 253 -20.40 15.71 10.85
C SER A 253 -19.68 16.16 9.58
N ALA A 254 -20.01 17.35 9.06
CA ALA A 254 -19.39 17.87 7.83
C ALA A 254 -17.86 17.94 7.92
N ASN A 255 -17.32 18.34 9.06
CA ASN A 255 -15.87 18.40 9.25
C ASN A 255 -15.20 17.02 9.22
N ARG A 256 -15.84 16.00 9.78
CA ARG A 256 -15.40 14.60 9.68
C ARG A 256 -15.45 14.13 8.24
N ALA A 257 -16.52 14.45 7.51
CA ALA A 257 -16.73 14.02 6.12
C ALA A 257 -15.72 14.63 5.14
N ARG A 258 -15.24 15.87 5.37
CA ARG A 258 -14.18 16.48 4.54
C ARG A 258 -12.87 15.69 4.57
N GLY A 259 -12.56 15.03 5.68
CA GLY A 259 -11.41 14.14 5.82
C GLY A 259 -11.69 12.66 5.48
N TRP A 260 -12.88 12.37 4.91
CA TRP A 260 -13.32 11.01 4.63
C TRP A 260 -13.41 10.75 3.13
N SER A 261 -12.91 9.60 2.68
CA SER A 261 -13.10 9.15 1.31
C SER A 261 -14.28 8.19 1.24
N PHE A 262 -15.42 8.66 0.76
CA PHE A 262 -16.57 7.81 0.41
C PHE A 262 -16.30 7.09 -0.93
N HIS A 263 -15.66 7.78 -1.88
CA HIS A 263 -15.32 7.23 -3.18
C HIS A 263 -14.06 7.92 -3.74
N PRO A 264 -13.17 7.21 -4.48
CA PRO A 264 -11.96 7.83 -5.04
C PRO A 264 -12.21 9.04 -5.94
N ALA A 265 -13.34 9.04 -6.67
CA ALA A 265 -13.74 10.13 -7.57
C ALA A 265 -14.84 11.02 -6.96
N GLN A 266 -14.89 11.17 -5.63
CA GLN A 266 -15.87 12.03 -4.99
C GLN A 266 -15.59 13.51 -5.19
N GLU A 267 -16.68 14.29 -5.33
CA GLU A 267 -16.67 15.74 -5.29
C GLU A 267 -17.38 16.20 -4.02
N LEU A 268 -16.82 17.20 -3.35
CA LEU A 268 -17.36 17.79 -2.12
C LEU A 268 -17.84 19.21 -2.42
N GLU A 269 -19.08 19.51 -2.00
CA GLU A 269 -19.71 20.81 -2.19
C GLU A 269 -20.34 21.28 -0.87
N GLU A 270 -20.21 22.56 -0.54
CA GLU A 270 -20.87 23.13 0.64
C GLU A 270 -22.38 23.23 0.40
N GLY A 271 -23.15 22.63 1.28
CA GLY A 271 -24.61 22.65 1.28
C GLY A 271 -25.20 23.77 2.15
N GLU A 272 -26.51 23.84 2.18
CA GLU A 272 -27.21 24.83 3.02
C GLU A 272 -27.03 24.53 4.51
N GLY A 273 -26.97 25.60 5.32
CA GLY A 273 -26.91 25.48 6.78
C GLY A 273 -25.64 24.84 7.33
N GLY A 274 -24.57 24.71 6.50
CA GLY A 274 -23.30 24.08 6.89
C GLY A 274 -23.26 22.57 6.66
N ALA A 275 -24.24 21.99 5.96
CA ALA A 275 -24.20 20.62 5.48
C ALA A 275 -23.09 20.45 4.41
N LEU A 276 -22.67 19.22 4.17
CA LEU A 276 -21.72 18.88 3.11
C LEU A 276 -22.37 17.92 2.12
N LEU A 277 -22.37 18.29 0.84
CA LEU A 277 -22.81 17.39 -0.22
C LEU A 277 -21.60 16.60 -0.75
N VAL A 278 -21.78 15.28 -0.87
CA VAL A 278 -20.79 14.36 -1.45
C VAL A 278 -21.41 13.77 -2.70
N ARG A 279 -20.77 13.99 -3.85
CA ARG A 279 -21.22 13.53 -5.15
C ARG A 279 -20.19 12.59 -5.76
N PHE A 280 -20.66 11.48 -6.31
CA PHE A 280 -19.83 10.57 -7.11
C PHE A 280 -20.73 9.67 -7.96
N ARG A 281 -20.13 9.02 -8.97
CA ARG A 281 -20.84 8.07 -9.80
C ARG A 281 -20.30 6.66 -9.54
N SER A 282 -21.18 5.72 -9.15
CA SER A 282 -20.78 4.36 -8.81
C SER A 282 -21.94 3.37 -8.88
N GLY A 283 -21.62 2.09 -9.14
CA GLY A 283 -22.49 0.95 -8.84
C GLY A 283 -22.28 0.49 -7.39
N GLY A 284 -22.76 -0.73 -7.05
CA GLY A 284 -22.56 -1.33 -5.72
C GLY A 284 -23.41 -0.68 -4.63
N LEU A 285 -24.68 -0.43 -4.90
CA LEU A 285 -25.59 0.25 -3.96
C LEU A 285 -25.69 -0.46 -2.60
N ARG A 286 -25.54 -1.78 -2.57
CA ARG A 286 -25.56 -2.56 -1.32
C ARG A 286 -24.39 -2.23 -0.41
N GLU A 287 -23.19 -2.14 -0.97
CA GLU A 287 -21.97 -1.83 -0.22
C GLU A 287 -21.95 -0.37 0.21
N ILE A 288 -22.45 0.54 -0.64
CA ILE A 288 -22.67 1.94 -0.25
C ILE A 288 -23.59 2.00 0.95
N ALA A 289 -24.74 1.32 0.91
CA ALA A 289 -25.68 1.26 2.03
C ALA A 289 -25.02 0.70 3.29
N GLU A 290 -24.25 -0.39 3.20
CA GLU A 290 -23.48 -0.95 4.32
C GLU A 290 -22.48 0.05 4.90
N HIS A 291 -21.75 0.75 4.05
CA HIS A 291 -20.83 1.78 4.49
C HIS A 291 -21.57 2.92 5.22
N LEU A 292 -22.72 3.36 4.72
CA LEU A 292 -23.50 4.43 5.32
C LEU A 292 -24.05 4.07 6.71
N PHE A 293 -24.24 2.79 7.04
CA PHE A 293 -24.57 2.37 8.42
C PHE A 293 -23.53 2.82 9.45
N THR A 294 -22.27 2.94 9.06
CA THR A 294 -21.19 3.40 9.96
C THR A 294 -21.31 4.88 10.33
N TRP A 295 -22.17 5.62 9.64
CA TRP A 295 -22.46 7.04 9.87
C TRP A 295 -23.68 7.29 10.75
N GLY A 296 -24.42 6.23 11.13
CA GLY A 296 -25.44 6.29 12.18
C GLY A 296 -26.59 7.28 11.94
N GLY A 297 -26.89 7.64 10.70
CA GLY A 297 -27.96 8.60 10.37
C GLY A 297 -27.48 10.04 10.19
N GLU A 298 -26.16 10.29 10.29
CA GLU A 298 -25.56 11.61 10.03
C GLU A 298 -25.42 11.93 8.53
N VAL A 299 -25.72 10.96 7.67
CA VAL A 299 -25.67 11.07 6.21
C VAL A 299 -27.03 10.72 5.64
N ALA A 300 -27.65 11.68 4.96
CA ALA A 300 -28.89 11.48 4.22
C ALA A 300 -28.57 11.11 2.75
N ILE A 301 -29.35 10.18 2.20
CA ILE A 301 -29.25 9.79 0.79
C ILE A 301 -30.17 10.71 -0.01
N VAL A 302 -29.61 11.64 -0.78
CA VAL A 302 -30.36 12.56 -1.64
C VAL A 302 -30.73 11.87 -2.96
N ALA A 303 -29.78 11.14 -3.55
CA ALA A 303 -29.97 10.36 -4.78
C ALA A 303 -29.03 9.15 -4.78
N PRO A 304 -29.36 8.07 -5.48
CA PRO A 304 -30.60 7.79 -6.18
C PRO A 304 -31.69 7.16 -5.26
N GLU A 305 -32.93 7.04 -5.73
CA GLU A 305 -34.02 6.39 -4.96
C GLU A 305 -33.69 4.90 -4.69
N GLN A 306 -33.06 4.22 -5.64
CA GLN A 306 -32.67 2.81 -5.49
C GLN A 306 -31.77 2.60 -4.27
N LEU A 307 -30.85 3.52 -3.98
CA LEU A 307 -30.02 3.43 -2.78
C LEU A 307 -30.85 3.60 -1.49
N ARG A 308 -31.87 4.46 -1.52
CA ARG A 308 -32.81 4.60 -0.40
C ARG A 308 -33.62 3.32 -0.17
N GLU A 309 -34.04 2.66 -1.25
CA GLU A 309 -34.73 1.38 -1.17
C GLU A 309 -33.85 0.29 -0.54
N VAL A 310 -32.63 0.12 -1.03
CA VAL A 310 -31.65 -0.82 -0.45
C VAL A 310 -31.40 -0.53 1.04
N MET A 311 -31.30 0.74 1.41
CA MET A 311 -31.11 1.13 2.81
C MET A 311 -32.35 0.78 3.67
N ARG A 312 -33.56 0.99 3.16
CA ARG A 312 -34.81 0.60 3.86
C ARG A 312 -34.90 -0.92 4.09
N GLU A 313 -34.61 -1.71 3.07
CA GLU A 313 -34.57 -3.17 3.18
C GLU A 313 -33.58 -3.64 4.26
N LYS A 314 -32.38 -3.08 4.28
CA LYS A 314 -31.38 -3.38 5.30
C LYS A 314 -31.82 -2.99 6.70
N LEU A 315 -32.42 -1.82 6.86
CA LEU A 315 -32.99 -1.36 8.15
C LEU A 315 -34.07 -2.30 8.66
N GLU A 316 -34.98 -2.76 7.81
CA GLU A 316 -36.04 -3.72 8.20
C GLU A 316 -35.43 -5.09 8.58
N ALA A 317 -34.39 -5.56 7.85
CA ALA A 317 -33.68 -6.77 8.21
C ALA A 317 -33.02 -6.65 9.60
N VAL A 318 -32.35 -5.54 9.91
CA VAL A 318 -31.75 -5.29 11.22
C VAL A 318 -32.83 -5.21 12.32
N LYS A 319 -33.93 -4.51 12.07
CA LYS A 319 -35.04 -4.44 13.03
C LYS A 319 -35.62 -5.82 13.34
N SER A 320 -35.73 -6.72 12.36
CA SER A 320 -36.22 -8.08 12.58
C SER A 320 -35.32 -8.87 13.52
N THR A 321 -34.01 -8.77 13.35
CA THR A 321 -33.04 -9.45 14.22
C THR A 321 -33.07 -8.95 15.66
N LEU A 322 -33.33 -7.66 15.87
CA LEU A 322 -33.44 -7.08 17.21
C LEU A 322 -34.72 -7.55 17.96
N LYS A 323 -35.75 -7.94 17.22
CA LYS A 323 -37.01 -8.46 17.83
C LYS A 323 -36.90 -9.92 18.28
N ASP A 324 -35.98 -10.67 17.69
CA ASP A 324 -35.79 -12.11 17.94
C ASP A 324 -34.76 -12.43 19.06
N VAL A 325 -34.17 -11.43 19.72
CA VAL A 325 -33.31 -11.65 20.89
C VAL A 325 -34.19 -12.05 22.08
N ARG A 326 -34.26 -13.36 22.39
CA ARG A 326 -34.97 -13.91 23.54
C ARG A 326 -34.40 -13.30 24.82
N PRO A 327 -35.27 -12.87 25.79
CA PRO A 327 -34.81 -12.27 27.05
C PRO A 327 -34.02 -13.24 27.98
N GLU A 328 -33.91 -14.51 27.66
CA GLU A 328 -33.26 -15.52 28.49
C GLU A 328 -31.73 -15.51 28.44
N MET A 329 -31.10 -14.77 27.50
CA MET A 329 -29.63 -14.68 27.43
C MET A 329 -29.00 -13.56 28.29
N SER A 330 -29.79 -12.80 29.04
CA SER A 330 -29.31 -11.61 29.78
C SER A 330 -29.00 -11.88 31.27
N GLN A 331 -28.85 -13.15 31.72
CA GLN A 331 -28.62 -13.44 33.14
C GLN A 331 -27.39 -14.34 33.44
N GLU A 332 -26.36 -14.38 32.62
CA GLU A 332 -25.09 -14.89 33.13
C GLU A 332 -24.13 -13.71 33.41
N PRO A 333 -23.78 -13.46 34.67
CA PRO A 333 -22.78 -12.47 35.00
C PRO A 333 -21.41 -13.00 34.56
N VAL A 334 -20.73 -12.20 33.75
CA VAL A 334 -19.31 -12.42 33.43
C VAL A 334 -18.54 -12.54 34.75
N ARG A 335 -18.16 -13.77 35.14
CA ARG A 335 -17.26 -14.00 36.26
C ARG A 335 -15.93 -13.38 35.88
N GLY A 336 -15.56 -12.36 36.66
CA GLY A 336 -14.26 -11.71 36.55
C GLY A 336 -13.15 -12.73 36.75
N VAL A 337 -12.19 -12.69 35.87
CA VAL A 337 -10.88 -13.33 36.02
C VAL A 337 -10.00 -12.33 36.76
N SER A 338 -9.64 -12.68 37.97
CA SER A 338 -8.66 -12.02 38.83
C SER A 338 -7.26 -12.18 38.24
#